data_b4e0df62bc310587f4cfcadd70ecc6a3
#
_entry.id   b4e0df62bc310587f4cfcadd70ecc6a3
#
_cell.length_a   1.000
_cell.length_b   1.000
_cell.length_c   1.000
_cell.angle_alpha   90.00
_cell.angle_beta   90.00
_cell.angle_gamma   90.00
#
_symmetry.space_group_name_H-M   'P 1'
#
loop_
_entity.id
_entity.type
_entity.pdbx_description
1 polymer ?
#
loop_
_entity_poly.entity_id
_entity_poly.type
_entity_poly.pdbx_seq_one_letter_code
_entity_poly.pdbx_strand_id
1 'polypeptide(L)'
;MNMVSLRNTGAFLCSVAMLMMSACATTQTSPDFTAILAKPQRPADDKQLDAARKPAEVLPFYGVKSGDKVADLVTGRGYYTAILSQVVGEKGVVYSASRTFRPEVKDRFKDSNFANVRLLEGPLETVALPQDASLDFVLIHLNYHDLEPAVRVAMNKRVFAALKKGGVYGVVDHSAKDGSGNEAVKTLHRIERLLVIQEVTGSGFILAKEGTMLRKPEDTRDFNVNKQRNQDDRFVLAFQKP
;
A
#
# COMPACT_ATOMS: atom_id res chain seq x y z
N MET A 1 17.71 -61.11 -68.13
CA MET A 1 18.77 -60.76 -67.13
C MET A 1 18.44 -59.37 -66.56
N ASN A 2 17.66 -59.31 -65.56
CA ASN A 2 17.25 -58.06 -64.94
C ASN A 2 17.70 -58.06 -63.51
N MET A 3 18.59 -57.16 -63.16
CA MET A 3 18.99 -56.88 -61.73
C MET A 3 18.05 -55.91 -61.12
N VAL A 4 17.45 -56.33 -60.02
CA VAL A 4 16.58 -55.47 -59.16
C VAL A 4 17.46 -54.86 -58.09
N SER A 5 17.47 -53.50 -58.02
CA SER A 5 18.16 -52.71 -57.04
C SER A 5 17.23 -52.51 -55.81
N LEU A 6 17.69 -52.96 -54.65
CA LEU A 6 17.06 -52.66 -53.34
C LEU A 6 17.45 -51.25 -52.86
N ARG A 7 16.46 -50.37 -52.66
CA ARG A 7 16.63 -49.09 -51.97
C ARG A 7 16.37 -49.28 -50.49
N ASN A 8 17.39 -49.02 -49.63
CA ASN A 8 17.32 -48.91 -48.23
C ASN A 8 16.71 -47.53 -47.83
N THR A 9 15.57 -47.56 -47.22
CA THR A 9 14.95 -46.36 -46.52
C THR A 9 15.32 -46.38 -45.07
N GLY A 10 16.29 -45.54 -44.69
CA GLY A 10 16.63 -45.29 -43.28
C GLY A 10 15.60 -44.36 -42.66
N ALA A 11 14.90 -44.86 -41.65
CA ALA A 11 14.02 -44.07 -40.84
C ALA A 11 14.83 -43.35 -39.73
N PHE A 12 14.88 -42.00 -39.81
CA PHE A 12 15.42 -41.16 -38.76
C PHE A 12 14.33 -40.98 -37.67
N LEU A 13 14.53 -41.60 -36.51
CA LEU A 13 13.75 -41.30 -35.29
C LEU A 13 14.31 -40.01 -34.64
N CYS A 14 13.62 -38.89 -34.81
CA CYS A 14 13.84 -37.69 -34.04
C CYS A 14 13.20 -37.85 -32.64
N SER A 15 14.01 -38.16 -31.62
CA SER A 15 13.59 -38.13 -30.24
C SER A 15 13.54 -36.67 -29.77
N VAL A 16 12.31 -36.10 -29.65
CA VAL A 16 12.08 -34.81 -29.03
C VAL A 16 12.10 -35.00 -27.51
N ALA A 17 13.19 -34.62 -26.87
CA ALA A 17 13.27 -34.57 -25.41
C ALA A 17 12.49 -33.32 -24.94
N MET A 18 11.27 -33.53 -24.39
CA MET A 18 10.45 -32.50 -23.78
C MET A 18 10.99 -32.21 -22.37
N LEU A 19 11.79 -31.11 -22.21
CA LEU A 19 12.17 -30.60 -20.90
C LEU A 19 10.90 -30.06 -20.19
N MET A 20 10.39 -30.81 -19.24
CA MET A 20 9.39 -30.34 -18.27
C MET A 20 10.08 -29.36 -17.33
N MET A 21 10.00 -28.06 -17.59
CA MET A 21 10.29 -27.03 -16.60
C MET A 21 9.19 -27.05 -15.54
N SER A 22 9.45 -27.74 -14.42
CA SER A 22 8.62 -27.67 -13.22
C SER A 22 8.78 -26.28 -12.63
N ALA A 23 7.86 -25.35 -12.94
CA ALA A 23 7.76 -24.08 -12.26
C ALA A 23 7.35 -24.36 -10.80
N CYS A 24 8.30 -24.29 -9.86
CA CYS A 24 7.98 -24.22 -8.44
C CYS A 24 7.17 -22.94 -8.20
N ALA A 25 5.86 -23.03 -8.27
CA ALA A 25 4.97 -22.00 -7.75
C ALA A 25 5.16 -21.95 -6.23
N THR A 26 5.98 -21.01 -5.75
CA THR A 26 6.02 -20.69 -4.33
C THR A 26 4.64 -20.18 -3.94
N THR A 27 3.87 -21.00 -3.25
CA THR A 27 2.62 -20.60 -2.61
C THR A 27 2.95 -19.49 -1.60
N GLN A 28 2.70 -18.25 -1.99
CA GLN A 28 2.84 -17.10 -1.10
C GLN A 28 1.71 -17.19 -0.07
N THR A 29 2.04 -17.63 1.14
CA THR A 29 1.07 -17.69 2.25
C THR A 29 0.63 -16.27 2.60
N SER A 30 -0.69 -16.06 2.75
CA SER A 30 -1.21 -14.78 3.25
C SER A 30 -0.64 -14.49 4.63
N PRO A 31 -0.26 -13.23 4.93
CA PRO A 31 0.25 -12.87 6.24
C PRO A 31 -0.77 -13.16 7.34
N ASP A 32 -0.31 -13.71 8.45
CA ASP A 32 -1.14 -13.88 9.65
C ASP A 32 -1.22 -12.56 10.42
N PHE A 33 -2.21 -11.74 10.07
CA PHE A 33 -2.44 -10.45 10.71
C PHE A 33 -2.75 -10.59 12.20
N THR A 34 -3.42 -11.66 12.61
CA THR A 34 -3.74 -11.90 14.04
C THR A 34 -2.45 -12.09 14.84
N ALA A 35 -1.55 -12.94 14.37
CA ALA A 35 -0.25 -13.14 15.01
C ALA A 35 0.62 -11.89 15.00
N ILE A 36 0.62 -11.13 13.88
CA ILE A 36 1.37 -9.87 13.78
C ILE A 36 0.87 -8.84 14.81
N LEU A 37 -0.44 -8.67 14.93
CA LEU A 37 -1.04 -7.69 15.84
C LEU A 37 -0.94 -8.10 17.31
N ALA A 38 -0.89 -9.40 17.60
CA ALA A 38 -0.74 -9.94 18.96
C ALA A 38 0.69 -9.86 19.50
N LYS A 39 1.69 -9.49 18.69
CA LYS A 39 3.10 -9.46 19.15
C LYS A 39 3.26 -8.63 20.42
N PRO A 40 3.90 -9.18 21.48
CA PRO A 40 4.03 -8.47 22.77
C PRO A 40 4.90 -7.21 22.66
N GLN A 41 5.85 -7.18 21.72
CA GLN A 41 6.78 -6.06 21.51
C GLN A 41 6.11 -4.82 20.90
N ARG A 42 4.88 -4.92 20.40
CA ARG A 42 4.15 -3.76 19.89
C ARG A 42 3.84 -2.78 21.03
N PRO A 43 4.13 -1.47 20.87
CA PRO A 43 3.81 -0.46 21.87
C PRO A 43 2.33 -0.47 22.27
N ALA A 44 2.04 -0.20 23.53
CA ALA A 44 0.66 -0.13 24.04
C ALA A 44 -0.17 0.92 23.27
N ASP A 45 0.42 2.08 22.97
CA ASP A 45 -0.21 3.15 22.18
C ASP A 45 -0.63 2.66 20.80
N ASP A 46 0.21 1.84 20.14
CA ASP A 46 -0.13 1.26 18.85
C ASP A 46 -1.32 0.29 18.96
N LYS A 47 -1.31 -0.59 19.99
CA LYS A 47 -2.40 -1.55 20.21
C LYS A 47 -3.75 -0.87 20.46
N GLN A 48 -3.75 0.28 21.14
CA GLN A 48 -4.97 1.07 21.35
C GLN A 48 -5.60 1.60 20.07
N LEU A 49 -4.80 1.75 18.99
CA LEU A 49 -5.28 2.20 17.68
C LEU A 49 -5.91 1.08 16.83
N ASP A 50 -5.65 -0.19 17.16
CA ASP A 50 -6.03 -1.32 16.31
C ASP A 50 -7.55 -1.39 16.09
N ALA A 51 -8.34 -1.19 17.14
CA ALA A 51 -9.81 -1.23 17.06
C ALA A 51 -10.38 -0.17 16.10
N ALA A 52 -9.77 1.03 16.08
CA ALA A 52 -10.24 2.15 15.26
C ALA A 52 -9.67 2.14 13.83
N ARG A 53 -8.50 1.51 13.62
CA ARG A 53 -7.80 1.47 12.33
C ARG A 53 -7.98 0.15 11.60
N LYS A 54 -8.41 -0.90 12.29
CA LYS A 54 -8.70 -2.25 11.76
C LYS A 54 -7.66 -2.76 10.75
N PRO A 55 -6.36 -2.79 11.11
CA PRO A 55 -5.30 -3.12 10.16
C PRO A 55 -5.44 -4.55 9.61
N ALA A 56 -6.05 -5.48 10.38
CA ALA A 56 -6.33 -6.83 9.92
C ALA A 56 -7.44 -6.92 8.86
N GLU A 57 -8.21 -5.85 8.65
CA GLU A 57 -9.21 -5.75 7.59
C GLU A 57 -8.69 -4.86 6.44
N VAL A 58 -8.03 -3.75 6.78
CA VAL A 58 -7.54 -2.74 5.83
C VAL A 58 -6.40 -3.27 4.95
N LEU A 59 -5.38 -3.90 5.53
CA LEU A 59 -4.22 -4.35 4.75
C LEU A 59 -4.54 -5.53 3.81
N PRO A 60 -5.32 -6.56 4.22
CA PRO A 60 -5.79 -7.59 3.29
C PRO A 60 -6.65 -7.05 2.15
N PHE A 61 -7.47 -6.02 2.41
CA PHE A 61 -8.27 -5.36 1.37
C PHE A 61 -7.39 -4.81 0.25
N TYR A 62 -6.21 -4.27 0.57
CA TYR A 62 -5.23 -3.79 -0.41
C TYR A 62 -4.40 -4.92 -1.05
N GLY A 63 -4.41 -6.12 -0.47
CA GLY A 63 -3.68 -7.27 -0.99
C GLY A 63 -2.19 -7.26 -0.68
N VAL A 64 -1.77 -6.58 0.39
CA VAL A 64 -0.36 -6.56 0.83
C VAL A 64 0.06 -7.93 1.31
N LYS A 65 1.25 -8.37 0.89
CA LYS A 65 1.75 -9.73 1.16
C LYS A 65 3.25 -9.77 1.45
N SER A 66 3.71 -10.94 1.86
CA SER A 66 5.14 -11.17 2.13
C SER A 66 5.98 -10.93 0.86
N GLY A 67 7.12 -10.28 1.03
CA GLY A 67 8.07 -9.96 -0.04
C GLY A 67 7.76 -8.66 -0.79
N ASP A 68 6.61 -8.01 -0.55
CA ASP A 68 6.25 -6.76 -1.23
C ASP A 68 7.22 -5.62 -0.87
N LYS A 69 7.44 -4.74 -1.84
CA LYS A 69 8.07 -3.43 -1.63
C LYS A 69 6.97 -2.39 -1.46
N VAL A 70 6.88 -1.78 -0.29
CA VAL A 70 5.77 -0.91 0.06
C VAL A 70 6.23 0.45 0.55
N ALA A 71 5.37 1.46 0.48
CA ALA A 71 5.63 2.76 1.10
C ALA A 71 4.48 3.16 2.04
N ASP A 72 4.82 3.80 3.17
CA ASP A 72 3.92 4.42 4.13
C ASP A 72 4.19 5.93 4.14
N LEU A 73 3.23 6.71 3.66
CA LEU A 73 3.36 8.16 3.52
C LEU A 73 2.77 8.88 4.71
N VAL A 74 3.46 9.92 5.18
CA VAL A 74 3.09 10.68 6.39
C VAL A 74 2.99 9.76 7.61
N THR A 75 4.03 8.99 7.80
CA THR A 75 4.15 7.86 8.75
C THR A 75 3.71 8.18 10.20
N GLY A 76 3.77 9.46 10.63
CA GLY A 76 3.46 9.87 11.99
C GLY A 76 4.41 9.22 13.00
N ARG A 77 3.86 8.40 13.93
CA ARG A 77 4.63 7.64 14.94
C ARG A 77 5.07 6.25 14.46
N GLY A 78 4.86 5.92 13.18
CA GLY A 78 5.28 4.65 12.58
C GLY A 78 4.34 3.47 12.77
N TYR A 79 3.06 3.72 13.05
CA TYR A 79 2.08 2.66 13.29
C TYR A 79 1.96 1.69 12.11
N TYR A 80 1.62 2.19 10.91
CA TYR A 80 1.51 1.33 9.73
C TYR A 80 2.88 0.86 9.23
N THR A 81 3.92 1.68 9.31
CA THR A 81 5.29 1.26 8.97
C THR A 81 5.70 0.00 9.74
N ALA A 82 5.44 -0.05 11.05
CA ALA A 82 5.79 -1.19 11.89
C ALA A 82 4.98 -2.46 11.54
N ILE A 83 3.69 -2.32 11.26
CA ILE A 83 2.84 -3.45 10.84
C ILE A 83 3.27 -3.93 9.45
N LEU A 84 3.43 -3.03 8.49
CA LEU A 84 3.87 -3.35 7.12
C LEU A 84 5.22 -4.06 7.12
N SER A 85 6.18 -3.62 7.95
CA SER A 85 7.47 -4.29 8.12
C SER A 85 7.32 -5.77 8.46
N GLN A 86 6.40 -6.11 9.37
CA GLN A 86 6.13 -7.49 9.76
C GLN A 86 5.35 -8.27 8.70
N VAL A 87 4.46 -7.60 7.96
CA VAL A 87 3.66 -8.19 6.88
C VAL A 87 4.54 -8.58 5.70
N VAL A 88 5.38 -7.64 5.24
CA VAL A 88 6.24 -7.92 4.08
C VAL A 88 7.45 -8.80 4.43
N GLY A 89 7.85 -8.84 5.71
CA GLY A 89 8.92 -9.68 6.22
C GLY A 89 10.31 -9.33 5.66
N GLU A 90 11.29 -10.20 5.91
CA GLU A 90 12.70 -9.96 5.59
C GLU A 90 12.98 -9.79 4.10
N LYS A 91 12.17 -10.40 3.23
CA LYS A 91 12.32 -10.31 1.76
C LYS A 91 11.68 -9.05 1.17
N GLY A 92 10.82 -8.37 1.94
CA GLY A 92 10.17 -7.14 1.54
C GLY A 92 10.93 -5.90 2.02
N VAL A 93 10.47 -4.73 1.59
CA VAL A 93 11.03 -3.43 2.00
C VAL A 93 9.90 -2.46 2.30
N VAL A 94 10.03 -1.70 3.39
CA VAL A 94 9.10 -0.62 3.72
C VAL A 94 9.82 0.73 3.62
N TYR A 95 9.37 1.58 2.71
CA TYR A 95 9.79 2.97 2.61
C TYR A 95 8.85 3.83 3.46
N SER A 96 9.32 4.29 4.60
CA SER A 96 8.57 5.16 5.50
C SER A 96 8.90 6.61 5.16
N ALA A 97 7.95 7.37 4.62
CA ALA A 97 8.18 8.71 4.09
C ALA A 97 7.45 9.78 4.89
N SER A 98 8.17 10.78 5.35
CA SER A 98 7.62 11.94 6.06
C SER A 98 8.47 13.19 5.80
N ARG A 99 7.87 14.37 5.91
CA ARG A 99 8.61 15.64 5.80
C ARG A 99 9.77 15.69 6.78
N THR A 100 9.52 15.27 8.02
CA THR A 100 10.52 15.11 9.11
C THR A 100 10.10 13.93 9.97
N PHE A 101 11.06 13.31 10.64
CA PHE A 101 10.81 12.29 11.65
C PHE A 101 11.20 12.81 13.03
N ARG A 102 10.36 12.59 14.02
CA ARG A 102 10.69 12.81 15.41
C ARG A 102 11.81 11.86 15.86
N PRO A 103 12.64 12.24 16.84
CA PRO A 103 13.73 11.38 17.32
C PRO A 103 13.26 9.97 17.72
N GLU A 104 12.12 9.86 18.44
CA GLU A 104 11.58 8.59 18.89
C GLU A 104 11.17 7.65 17.73
N VAL A 105 10.79 8.20 16.58
CA VAL A 105 10.50 7.40 15.38
C VAL A 105 11.78 6.89 14.74
N LYS A 106 12.81 7.76 14.65
CA LYS A 106 14.13 7.37 14.15
C LYS A 106 14.73 6.28 15.03
N ASP A 107 14.63 6.40 16.35
CA ASP A 107 15.14 5.42 17.31
C ASP A 107 14.37 4.09 17.23
N ARG A 108 13.04 4.13 17.11
CA ARG A 108 12.20 2.94 16.92
C ARG A 108 12.66 2.08 15.75
N PHE A 109 12.99 2.70 14.63
CA PHE A 109 13.32 1.97 13.39
C PHE A 109 14.83 1.67 13.25
N LYS A 110 15.65 1.94 14.27
CA LYS A 110 17.02 1.41 14.41
C LYS A 110 17.03 -0.04 14.93
N ASP A 111 15.94 -0.50 15.55
CA ASP A 111 15.83 -1.85 16.06
C ASP A 111 15.94 -2.88 14.91
N SER A 112 16.67 -3.96 15.14
CA SER A 112 16.94 -5.02 14.16
C SER A 112 15.66 -5.69 13.64
N ASN A 113 14.58 -5.67 14.42
CA ASN A 113 13.26 -6.15 13.99
C ASN A 113 12.67 -5.35 12.82
N PHE A 114 13.24 -4.18 12.52
CA PHE A 114 12.84 -3.29 11.43
C PHE A 114 13.95 -3.11 10.38
N ALA A 115 14.86 -4.08 10.23
CA ALA A 115 15.97 -4.01 9.29
C ALA A 115 15.54 -3.81 7.83
N ASN A 116 14.27 -4.12 7.49
CA ASN A 116 13.65 -3.91 6.18
C ASN A 116 12.99 -2.52 6.02
N VAL A 117 13.05 -1.64 7.04
CA VAL A 117 12.50 -0.26 6.97
C VAL A 117 13.56 0.70 6.47
N ARG A 118 13.16 1.62 5.59
CA ARG A 118 13.97 2.74 5.08
C ARG A 118 13.22 4.04 5.35
N LEU A 119 13.79 4.90 6.20
CA LEU A 119 13.22 6.23 6.48
C LEU A 119 13.62 7.20 5.36
N LEU A 120 12.63 7.83 4.75
CA LEU A 120 12.79 8.83 3.69
C LEU A 120 12.29 10.17 4.22
N GLU A 121 13.19 11.08 4.53
CA GLU A 121 12.88 12.41 5.06
C GLU A 121 12.90 13.45 3.94
N GLY A 122 11.87 14.26 3.85
CA GLY A 122 11.77 15.35 2.86
C GLY A 122 10.32 15.68 2.48
N PRO A 123 10.13 16.76 1.69
CA PRO A 123 8.81 17.12 1.17
C PRO A 123 8.21 15.98 0.34
N LEU A 124 6.94 15.66 0.53
CA LEU A 124 6.29 14.50 -0.12
C LEU A 124 6.25 14.60 -1.64
N GLU A 125 6.19 15.82 -2.16
CA GLU A 125 6.25 16.12 -3.60
C GLU A 125 7.62 15.80 -4.24
N THR A 126 8.67 15.67 -3.42
CA THR A 126 10.04 15.39 -3.88
C THR A 126 10.74 14.25 -3.15
N VAL A 127 10.08 13.65 -2.13
CA VAL A 127 10.67 12.57 -1.33
C VAL A 127 11.22 11.44 -2.22
N ALA A 128 12.33 10.85 -1.82
CA ALA A 128 13.10 9.91 -2.62
C ALA A 128 12.47 8.49 -2.68
N LEU A 129 11.16 8.41 -2.98
CA LEU A 129 10.56 7.12 -3.32
C LEU A 129 11.27 6.51 -4.53
N PRO A 130 11.42 5.18 -4.60
CA PRO A 130 11.89 4.51 -5.81
C PRO A 130 11.10 4.97 -7.03
N GLN A 131 11.78 5.41 -8.09
CA GLN A 131 11.13 5.88 -9.33
C GLN A 131 11.30 4.88 -10.50
N ASP A 132 11.67 3.65 -10.17
CA ASP A 132 11.89 2.55 -11.09
C ASP A 132 10.63 1.67 -11.31
N ALA A 133 9.48 2.16 -10.91
CA ALA A 133 8.21 1.43 -10.96
C ALA A 133 8.28 0.05 -10.26
N SER A 134 8.92 -0.01 -9.08
CA SER A 134 9.17 -1.26 -8.37
C SER A 134 8.28 -1.49 -7.16
N LEU A 135 7.53 -0.48 -6.69
CA LEU A 135 6.66 -0.63 -5.52
C LEU A 135 5.40 -1.44 -5.85
N ASP A 136 5.05 -2.34 -4.95
CA ASP A 136 3.81 -3.13 -4.98
C ASP A 136 2.63 -2.35 -4.42
N PHE A 137 2.87 -1.60 -3.33
CA PHE A 137 1.83 -0.91 -2.58
C PHE A 137 2.34 0.39 -1.98
N VAL A 138 1.49 1.42 -1.95
CA VAL A 138 1.71 2.67 -1.23
C VAL A 138 0.49 2.97 -0.39
N LEU A 139 0.67 3.40 0.85
CA LEU A 139 -0.40 3.80 1.78
C LEU A 139 -0.24 5.25 2.19
N ILE A 140 -1.35 5.99 2.22
CA ILE A 140 -1.50 7.19 3.04
C ILE A 140 -2.74 7.02 3.91
N HIS A 141 -2.59 7.23 5.22
CA HIS A 141 -3.65 6.94 6.19
C HIS A 141 -3.90 8.12 7.12
N LEU A 142 -5.08 8.74 6.99
CA LEU A 142 -5.58 9.86 7.79
C LEU A 142 -4.70 11.12 7.72
N ASN A 143 -4.03 11.36 6.60
CA ASN A 143 -3.17 12.53 6.42
C ASN A 143 -3.23 13.11 4.99
N TYR A 144 -4.05 12.54 4.10
CA TYR A 144 -4.17 13.08 2.74
C TYR A 144 -4.79 14.50 2.78
N HIS A 145 -5.78 14.70 3.66
CA HIS A 145 -6.43 16.00 3.87
C HIS A 145 -5.48 17.07 4.42
N ASP A 146 -4.43 16.69 5.18
CA ASP A 146 -3.47 17.66 5.76
C ASP A 146 -2.54 18.29 4.72
N LEU A 147 -2.49 17.74 3.50
CA LEU A 147 -1.63 18.22 2.44
C LEU A 147 -2.33 19.33 1.62
N GLU A 148 -1.59 20.37 1.29
CA GLU A 148 -2.07 21.40 0.36
C GLU A 148 -2.40 20.79 -1.01
N PRO A 149 -3.41 21.29 -1.76
CA PRO A 149 -3.85 20.70 -3.03
C PRO A 149 -2.74 20.47 -4.05
N ALA A 150 -1.82 21.43 -4.20
CA ALA A 150 -0.69 21.29 -5.12
C ALA A 150 0.27 20.16 -4.69
N VAL A 151 0.48 19.99 -3.38
CA VAL A 151 1.31 18.92 -2.82
C VAL A 151 0.65 17.55 -3.06
N ARG A 152 -0.68 17.43 -2.86
CA ARG A 152 -1.43 16.19 -3.13
C ARG A 152 -1.27 15.75 -4.58
N VAL A 153 -1.46 16.68 -5.53
CA VAL A 153 -1.31 16.38 -6.97
C VAL A 153 0.12 15.95 -7.32
N ALA A 154 1.13 16.65 -6.82
CA ALA A 154 2.53 16.30 -7.08
C ALA A 154 2.90 14.96 -6.44
N MET A 155 2.47 14.71 -5.21
CA MET A 155 2.66 13.44 -4.51
C MET A 155 1.99 12.28 -5.26
N ASN A 156 0.74 12.42 -5.72
CA ASN A 156 0.02 11.40 -6.48
C ASN A 156 0.78 11.00 -7.75
N LYS A 157 1.33 11.97 -8.50
CA LYS A 157 2.16 11.71 -9.68
C LYS A 157 3.44 10.94 -9.31
N ARG A 158 4.06 11.29 -8.19
CA ARG A 158 5.25 10.62 -7.69
C ARG A 158 4.96 9.18 -7.27
N VAL A 159 3.85 8.96 -6.57
CA VAL A 159 3.36 7.61 -6.23
C VAL A 159 3.08 6.79 -7.48
N PHE A 160 2.45 7.42 -8.51
CA PHE A 160 2.20 6.75 -9.78
C PHE A 160 3.50 6.29 -10.44
N ALA A 161 4.53 7.13 -10.47
CA ALA A 161 5.84 6.76 -11.02
C ALA A 161 6.50 5.62 -10.25
N ALA A 162 6.40 5.63 -8.91
CA ALA A 162 7.02 4.64 -8.03
C ALA A 162 6.37 3.25 -8.09
N LEU A 163 5.05 3.19 -8.30
CA LEU A 163 4.32 1.92 -8.36
C LEU A 163 4.57 1.18 -9.67
N LYS A 164 4.68 -0.14 -9.59
CA LYS A 164 4.68 -1.02 -10.77
C LYS A 164 3.31 -1.06 -11.44
N LYS A 165 3.24 -1.54 -12.67
CA LYS A 165 1.96 -1.88 -13.32
C LYS A 165 1.18 -2.88 -12.45
N GLY A 166 -0.11 -2.60 -12.21
CA GLY A 166 -0.95 -3.37 -11.29
C GLY A 166 -0.73 -3.06 -9.81
N GLY A 167 0.27 -2.24 -9.46
CA GLY A 167 0.52 -1.79 -8.09
C GLY A 167 -0.63 -0.96 -7.53
N VAL A 168 -0.79 -0.96 -6.20
CA VAL A 168 -1.94 -0.39 -5.52
C VAL A 168 -1.55 0.83 -4.69
N TYR A 169 -2.31 1.92 -4.82
CA TYR A 169 -2.26 3.08 -3.94
C TYR A 169 -3.48 3.08 -3.02
N GLY A 170 -3.28 2.87 -1.73
CA GLY A 170 -4.29 2.89 -0.68
C GLY A 170 -4.41 4.28 -0.08
N VAL A 171 -5.62 4.84 -0.07
CA VAL A 171 -5.94 6.10 0.60
C VAL A 171 -7.06 5.86 1.60
N VAL A 172 -6.78 6.16 2.86
CA VAL A 172 -7.78 6.18 3.94
C VAL A 172 -7.84 7.58 4.51
N ASP A 173 -9.03 8.17 4.58
CA ASP A 173 -9.15 9.48 5.22
C ASP A 173 -10.55 9.72 5.80
N HIS A 174 -10.67 10.81 6.56
CA HIS A 174 -11.87 11.28 7.25
C HIS A 174 -12.88 11.83 6.25
N SER A 175 -14.07 11.23 6.18
CA SER A 175 -15.12 11.64 5.24
C SER A 175 -15.69 13.01 5.58
N ALA A 176 -15.64 13.96 4.66
CA ALA A 176 -16.43 15.18 4.69
C ALA A 176 -17.82 14.96 4.07
N LYS A 177 -18.70 15.95 4.15
CA LYS A 177 -20.01 15.95 3.48
C LYS A 177 -19.82 15.95 1.97
N ASP A 178 -20.71 15.28 1.27
CA ASP A 178 -20.69 15.25 -0.20
C ASP A 178 -20.90 16.66 -0.76
N GLY A 179 -20.14 17.03 -1.77
CA GLY A 179 -20.12 18.37 -2.38
C GLY A 179 -19.28 19.42 -1.63
N SER A 180 -18.64 19.08 -0.52
CA SER A 180 -17.82 20.03 0.26
C SER A 180 -16.38 20.20 -0.25
N GLY A 181 -15.93 19.32 -1.15
CA GLY A 181 -14.58 19.40 -1.70
C GLY A 181 -13.50 19.48 -0.60
N ASN A 182 -12.81 20.61 -0.58
CA ASN A 182 -11.72 20.91 0.36
C ASN A 182 -12.12 21.85 1.51
N GLU A 183 -13.38 22.30 1.59
CA GLU A 183 -13.83 23.34 2.54
C GLU A 183 -13.70 22.91 4.00
N ALA A 184 -13.96 21.63 4.30
CA ALA A 184 -13.92 21.09 5.65
C ALA A 184 -12.52 20.78 6.18
N VAL A 185 -11.48 20.85 5.37
CA VAL A 185 -10.12 20.44 5.74
C VAL A 185 -9.58 21.23 6.92
N LYS A 186 -9.59 22.56 6.82
CA LYS A 186 -8.98 23.43 7.87
C LYS A 186 -9.79 23.49 9.17
N THR A 187 -11.09 23.26 9.11
CA THR A 187 -11.99 23.41 10.25
C THR A 187 -12.33 22.09 10.94
N LEU A 188 -12.61 21.04 10.15
CA LEU A 188 -13.08 19.75 10.64
C LEU A 188 -12.04 18.64 10.49
N HIS A 189 -10.91 18.87 9.80
CA HIS A 189 -9.92 17.85 9.40
C HIS A 189 -10.60 16.70 8.64
N ARG A 190 -11.39 17.06 7.61
CA ARG A 190 -12.10 16.12 6.76
C ARG A 190 -11.96 16.54 5.31
N ILE A 191 -11.95 15.56 4.41
CA ILE A 191 -11.89 15.78 2.97
C ILE A 191 -13.01 15.03 2.28
N GLU A 192 -13.55 15.59 1.20
CA GLU A 192 -14.56 14.90 0.41
C GLU A 192 -13.95 13.71 -0.35
N ARG A 193 -14.60 12.56 -0.25
CA ARG A 193 -14.19 11.33 -0.93
C ARG A 193 -14.08 11.48 -2.45
N LEU A 194 -15.06 12.17 -3.07
CA LEU A 194 -15.07 12.37 -4.53
C LEU A 194 -13.92 13.26 -5.00
N LEU A 195 -13.54 14.28 -4.22
CA LEU A 195 -12.37 15.10 -4.52
C LEU A 195 -11.10 14.25 -4.54
N VAL A 196 -10.91 13.36 -3.55
CA VAL A 196 -9.76 12.47 -3.51
C VAL A 196 -9.73 11.54 -4.72
N ILE A 197 -10.89 10.98 -5.11
CA ILE A 197 -11.00 10.15 -6.31
C ILE A 197 -10.58 10.94 -7.55
N GLN A 198 -11.06 12.18 -7.72
CA GLN A 198 -10.71 13.03 -8.87
C GLN A 198 -9.21 13.35 -8.91
N GLU A 199 -8.61 13.74 -7.79
CA GLU A 199 -7.19 14.08 -7.71
C GLU A 199 -6.28 12.88 -8.01
N VAL A 200 -6.61 11.71 -7.49
CA VAL A 200 -5.80 10.50 -7.69
C VAL A 200 -5.98 9.95 -9.11
N THR A 201 -7.21 9.86 -9.61
CA THR A 201 -7.45 9.41 -10.99
C THR A 201 -6.90 10.38 -12.03
N GLY A 202 -6.94 11.69 -11.74
CA GLY A 202 -6.29 12.73 -12.55
C GLY A 202 -4.76 12.57 -12.66
N SER A 203 -4.15 11.72 -11.81
CA SER A 203 -2.72 11.38 -11.88
C SER A 203 -2.44 10.09 -12.66
N GLY A 204 -3.48 9.48 -13.29
CA GLY A 204 -3.36 8.29 -14.14
C GLY A 204 -3.83 6.98 -13.49
N PHE A 205 -4.22 6.98 -12.24
CA PHE A 205 -4.77 5.80 -11.56
C PHE A 205 -6.21 5.50 -11.99
N ILE A 206 -6.63 4.24 -11.78
CA ILE A 206 -8.04 3.85 -11.81
C ILE A 206 -8.50 3.52 -10.39
N LEU A 207 -9.71 3.92 -10.01
CA LEU A 207 -10.33 3.46 -8.78
C LEU A 207 -10.72 1.98 -8.95
N ALA A 208 -10.06 1.09 -8.21
CA ALA A 208 -10.26 -0.35 -8.33
C ALA A 208 -11.29 -0.89 -7.33
N LYS A 209 -11.25 -0.40 -6.08
CA LYS A 209 -12.15 -0.88 -5.00
C LYS A 209 -12.40 0.22 -3.97
N GLU A 210 -13.55 0.14 -3.31
CA GLU A 210 -13.87 0.90 -2.10
C GLU A 210 -14.17 -0.06 -0.95
N GLY A 211 -13.57 0.19 0.22
CA GLY A 211 -13.78 -0.60 1.42
C GLY A 211 -14.80 0.03 2.35
N THR A 212 -15.54 -0.81 3.09
CA THR A 212 -16.57 -0.37 4.03
C THR A 212 -16.21 -0.60 5.49
N MET A 213 -15.06 -1.21 5.79
CA MET A 213 -14.67 -1.62 7.13
C MET A 213 -14.50 -0.47 8.14
N LEU A 214 -14.27 0.76 7.66
CA LEU A 214 -14.13 1.97 8.50
C LEU A 214 -15.31 2.93 8.40
N ARG A 215 -16.41 2.50 7.76
CA ARG A 215 -17.61 3.33 7.63
C ARG A 215 -18.35 3.43 8.95
N LYS A 216 -18.85 4.64 9.22
CA LYS A 216 -19.72 4.98 10.33
C LYS A 216 -20.88 5.84 9.83
N PRO A 217 -21.97 5.18 9.38
CA PRO A 217 -23.13 5.90 8.79
C PRO A 217 -23.78 6.91 9.73
N GLU A 218 -23.60 6.73 11.05
CA GLU A 218 -24.11 7.62 12.10
C GLU A 218 -23.35 8.93 12.22
N ASP A 219 -22.15 9.05 11.61
CA ASP A 219 -21.36 10.28 11.63
C ASP A 219 -22.02 11.36 10.75
N THR A 220 -22.45 12.45 11.36
CA THR A 220 -23.07 13.60 10.66
C THR A 220 -22.07 14.45 9.88
N ARG A 221 -20.75 14.20 10.07
CA ARG A 221 -19.62 14.85 9.39
C ARG A 221 -19.54 16.37 9.63
N ASP A 222 -20.00 16.83 10.78
CA ASP A 222 -20.05 18.25 11.18
C ASP A 222 -19.17 18.60 12.39
N PHE A 223 -18.51 17.61 13.01
CA PHE A 223 -17.55 17.82 14.09
C PHE A 223 -16.10 17.67 13.63
N ASN A 224 -15.20 18.36 14.34
CA ASN A 224 -13.76 18.24 14.13
C ASN A 224 -13.25 16.90 14.68
N VAL A 225 -12.62 16.08 13.81
CA VAL A 225 -12.19 14.72 14.15
C VAL A 225 -11.12 14.66 15.25
N ASN A 226 -10.32 15.73 15.42
CA ASN A 226 -9.33 15.79 16.49
C ASN A 226 -9.96 16.00 17.87
N LYS A 227 -11.19 16.56 17.92
CA LYS A 227 -11.95 16.75 19.16
C LYS A 227 -12.76 15.50 19.54
N GLN A 228 -13.16 14.69 18.55
CA GLN A 228 -13.95 13.48 18.74
C GLN A 228 -13.28 12.30 18.02
N ARG A 229 -12.10 11.92 18.53
CA ARG A 229 -11.26 10.90 17.89
C ARG A 229 -11.98 9.56 17.76
N ASN A 230 -11.79 8.92 16.61
CA ASN A 230 -12.30 7.59 16.29
C ASN A 230 -13.84 7.48 16.24
N GLN A 231 -14.58 8.59 16.24
CA GLN A 231 -16.03 8.61 16.05
C GLN A 231 -16.44 8.91 14.61
N ASP A 232 -15.51 9.35 13.80
CA ASP A 232 -15.67 9.78 12.43
C ASP A 232 -15.85 8.62 11.44
N ASP A 233 -16.63 8.88 10.41
CA ASP A 233 -16.73 8.06 9.19
C ASP A 233 -15.45 8.21 8.35
N ARG A 234 -14.95 7.11 7.81
CA ARG A 234 -13.74 7.09 6.99
C ARG A 234 -13.99 6.31 5.71
N PHE A 235 -13.53 6.87 4.61
CA PHE A 235 -13.46 6.11 3.37
C PHE A 235 -12.14 5.34 3.27
N VAL A 236 -12.18 4.21 2.56
CA VAL A 236 -11.05 3.35 2.26
C VAL A 236 -11.04 3.13 0.76
N LEU A 237 -10.07 3.70 0.05
CA LEU A 237 -9.99 3.67 -1.41
C LEU A 237 -8.75 2.91 -1.85
N ALA A 238 -8.91 2.02 -2.83
CA ALA A 238 -7.81 1.33 -3.51
C ALA A 238 -7.76 1.79 -4.96
N PHE A 239 -6.68 2.45 -5.32
CA PHE A 239 -6.40 2.84 -6.70
C PHE A 239 -5.34 1.92 -7.29
N GLN A 240 -5.48 1.56 -8.55
CA GLN A 240 -4.53 0.71 -9.26
C GLN A 240 -3.85 1.47 -10.39
N LYS A 241 -2.55 1.26 -10.55
CA LYS A 241 -1.82 1.70 -11.74
C LYS A 241 -2.11 0.75 -12.89
N PRO A 242 -2.70 1.20 -14.02
CA PRO A 242 -3.06 0.35 -15.16
C PRO A 242 -1.86 -0.25 -15.90
#